data_a4d7ff2a9f89f4dceef88733a79e2b50
#
_entry.id   a4d7ff2a9f89f4dceef88733a79e2b50
#
_cell.length_a   1.000
_cell.length_b   1.000
_cell.length_c   1.000
_cell.angle_alpha   90.00
_cell.angle_beta   90.00
_cell.angle_gamma   90.00
#
_symmetry.space_group_name_H-M   'P 1'
#
loop_
_entity.id
_entity.type
_entity.pdbx_description
1 polymer ?
#
loop_
_entity_poly.entity_id
_entity_poly.type
_entity_poly.pdbx_seq_one_letter_code
_entity_poly.pdbx_strand_id
1 'polypeptide(L)' 'MLADEDDELIERLFREALGDRAKGFVLKKELDRLGVFARYEDRFLNLFEPRG' A
#
# COMPACT_ATOMS: atom_id res chain seq x y z
N MET A 1 12.35 9.32 -6.24
CA MET A 1 12.61 8.93 -4.84
C MET A 1 11.55 9.53 -3.94
N LEU A 2 10.95 8.73 -3.06
CA LEU A 2 9.93 9.21 -2.15
C LEU A 2 10.56 10.01 -1.01
N ALA A 3 9.83 11.03 -0.56
CA ALA A 3 10.20 11.72 0.67
C ALA A 3 9.95 10.77 1.85
N ASP A 4 10.67 11.01 2.95
CA ASP A 4 10.50 10.17 4.14
C ASP A 4 9.05 10.16 4.62
N GLU A 5 8.37 11.31 4.53
CA GLU A 5 6.98 11.41 4.94
C GLU A 5 6.06 10.54 4.11
N ASP A 6 6.30 10.49 2.79
CA ASP A 6 5.50 9.66 1.90
C ASP A 6 5.74 8.19 2.18
N ASP A 7 6.99 7.83 2.44
CA ASP A 7 7.34 6.45 2.75
C ASP A 7 6.67 6.00 4.04
N GLU A 8 6.69 6.85 5.06
CA GLU A 8 6.03 6.55 6.33
C GLU A 8 4.51 6.38 6.15
N LEU A 9 3.92 7.24 5.33
CA LEU A 9 2.49 7.14 5.05
C LEU A 9 2.16 5.81 4.39
N ILE A 10 2.95 5.42 3.40
CA ILE A 10 2.74 4.16 2.70
C ILE A 10 2.84 2.97 3.67
N GLU A 11 3.86 2.96 4.53
CA GLU A 11 4.02 1.88 5.50
C GLU A 11 2.84 1.82 6.46
N ARG A 12 2.36 2.96 6.89
CA ARG A 12 1.18 3.02 7.77
C ARG A 12 -0.04 2.45 7.06
N LEU A 13 -0.25 2.84 5.81
CA LEU A 13 -1.39 2.37 5.05
C LEU A 13 -1.34 0.86 4.82
N PHE A 14 -0.15 0.31 4.61
CA PHE A 14 0.00 -1.13 4.51
C PHE A 14 -0.44 -1.82 5.79
N ARG A 15 -0.03 -1.28 6.94
CA ARG A 15 -0.42 -1.86 8.22
C ARG A 15 -1.93 -1.80 8.45
N GLU A 16 -2.53 -0.67 8.11
CA GLU A 16 -3.97 -0.51 8.26
C GLU A 16 -4.72 -1.45 7.33
N ALA A 17 -4.20 -1.63 6.12
CA ALA A 17 -4.84 -2.50 5.13
C ALA A 17 -4.80 -3.97 5.55
N LEU A 18 -3.84 -4.37 6.37
CA LEU A 18 -3.79 -5.73 6.87
C LEU A 18 -4.99 -6.06 7.74
N GLY A 19 -5.50 -5.05 8.46
CA GLY A 19 -6.63 -5.26 9.35
C GLY A 19 -7.97 -4.81 8.76
N ASP A 20 -7.94 -4.08 7.65
CA ASP A 20 -9.15 -3.53 7.05
C ASP A 20 -9.00 -3.51 5.54
N ARG A 21 -9.78 -4.36 4.88
CA ARG A 21 -9.71 -4.49 3.42
C ARG A 21 -10.03 -3.18 2.70
N ALA A 22 -10.93 -2.39 3.26
CA ALA A 22 -11.31 -1.11 2.66
C ALA A 22 -10.11 -0.16 2.59
N LYS A 23 -9.20 -0.28 3.53
CA LYS A 23 -7.99 0.55 3.53
C LYS A 23 -7.05 0.20 2.38
N GLY A 24 -7.18 -1.00 1.82
CA GLY A 24 -6.41 -1.38 0.65
C GLY A 24 -6.69 -0.51 -0.54
N PHE A 25 -7.94 -0.08 -0.71
CA PHE A 25 -8.30 0.82 -1.80
C PHE A 25 -7.68 2.20 -1.61
N VAL A 26 -7.64 2.67 -0.37
CA VAL A 26 -6.99 3.94 -0.05
C VAL A 26 -5.50 3.85 -0.35
N LEU A 27 -4.89 2.74 0.04
CA LEU A 27 -3.47 2.49 -0.23
C LEU A 27 -3.18 2.51 -1.72
N LYS A 28 -3.99 1.81 -2.51
CA LYS A 28 -3.82 1.76 -3.96
C LYS A 28 -3.88 3.17 -4.55
N LYS A 29 -4.86 3.94 -4.11
CA LYS A 29 -5.07 5.30 -4.58
C LYS A 29 -3.85 6.17 -4.30
N GLU A 30 -3.28 6.05 -3.11
CA GLU A 30 -2.10 6.82 -2.75
C GLU A 30 -0.87 6.38 -3.53
N LEU A 31 -0.71 5.09 -3.75
CA LEU A 31 0.41 4.58 -4.54
C LEU A 31 0.33 5.09 -5.97
N ASP A 32 -0.88 5.14 -6.54
CA ASP A 32 -1.07 5.68 -7.88
C ASP A 32 -0.79 7.17 -7.92
N ARG A 33 -1.27 7.89 -6.91
CA ARG A 33 -1.08 9.34 -6.84
C ARG A 33 0.40 9.70 -6.77
N LEU A 34 1.16 8.93 -6.02
CA LEU A 34 2.59 9.17 -5.87
C LEU A 34 3.41 8.58 -7.03
N GLY A 35 2.77 7.81 -7.90
CA GLY A 35 3.44 7.21 -9.05
C GLY A 35 4.40 6.10 -8.69
N VAL A 36 4.17 5.42 -7.57
CA VAL A 36 5.07 4.37 -7.10
C VAL A 36 4.42 3.00 -6.98
N PHE A 37 3.23 2.85 -7.55
CA PHE A 37 2.51 1.58 -7.43
C PHE A 37 3.36 0.40 -7.91
N ALA A 38 4.06 0.56 -9.03
CA ALA A 38 4.86 -0.54 -9.59
C ALA A 38 5.92 -1.03 -8.61
N ARG A 39 6.45 -0.13 -7.78
CA ARG A 39 7.47 -0.49 -6.78
C ARG A 39 6.89 -1.28 -5.62
N TYR A 40 5.62 -1.09 -5.33
CA TYR A 40 4.95 -1.74 -4.20
C TYR A 40 3.93 -2.78 -4.64
N GLU A 41 3.87 -3.06 -5.93
CA GLU A 41 2.86 -3.96 -6.48
C GLU A 41 2.87 -5.33 -5.80
N ASP A 42 4.05 -5.93 -5.65
CA ASP A 42 4.15 -7.24 -5.02
C ASP A 42 3.63 -7.23 -3.59
N ARG A 43 4.01 -6.21 -2.82
CA ARG A 43 3.54 -6.07 -1.45
C ARG A 43 2.03 -5.87 -1.41
N PHE A 44 1.53 -5.04 -2.33
CA PHE A 44 0.10 -4.75 -2.40
C PHE A 44 -0.70 -6.01 -2.70
N LEU A 45 -0.26 -6.78 -3.69
CA LEU A 45 -0.95 -8.00 -4.07
C LEU A 45 -0.93 -9.03 -2.94
N ASN A 46 0.15 -9.09 -2.19
CA ASN A 46 0.26 -10.01 -1.06
C ASN A 46 -0.79 -9.74 0.02
N LEU A 47 -1.28 -8.50 0.14
CA LEU A 47 -2.33 -8.18 1.10
C LEU A 47 -3.62 -8.92 0.79
N PHE A 48 -3.88 -9.16 -0.48
CA PHE A 48 -5.15 -9.74 -0.93
C PHE A 48 -5.04 -11.20 -1.31
N GLU A 49 -3.83 -11.76 -1.29
CA GLU A 49 -3.66 -13.17 -1.59
C GLU A 49 -4.13 -14.02 -0.43
N PRO A 50 -5.01 -15.01 -0.71
CA PRO A 50 -5.40 -15.93 0.34
C PRO A 50 -4.21 -16.82 0.66
N ARG A 51 -3.79 -16.80 1.88
CA ARG A 51 -2.77 -17.72 2.34
C ARG A 51 -3.47 -18.95 2.86
N GLY A 52 -3.37 -19.98 2.09
CA GLY A 52 -3.96 -21.24 2.42
C GLY A 52 -3.34 -21.90 3.62
#